data_0b850c65ba9b07e55775e75454dc176b
#
_entry.id   0b850c65ba9b07e55775e75454dc176b
#
_cell.length_a   1.000
_cell.length_b   1.000
_cell.length_c   1.000
_cell.angle_alpha   90.00
_cell.angle_beta   90.00
_cell.angle_gamma   90.00
#
_symmetry.space_group_name_H-M   'P 1'
#
loop_
_entity.id
_entity.type
_entity.pdbx_description
1 polymer ?
#
loop_
_entity_poly.entity_id
_entity_poly.type
_entity_poly.pdbx_seq_one_letter_code
_entity_poly.pdbx_strand_id
1 'polypeptide(L)'
;TAPDFWIRFLIIRIVITVIFFSVYYFQEILRIHPKWTLYIAYLGCIIENSYMYNVLDAATLQKFTLSFITTFIGAGLFAIWNLRLSILAVIFSIGLNAILFVILSPLTITEFLSNGAFLTCIVAICAIIPIHTRLTALTKEITYRFQLAAANDVIANKNKNILDSIEYAKRIQDAMLPSQKDLEALLLNCFVFYQPKDIVSGDFYWLNKSVQGEQEILSVAIGDCTGHGVPGALMSIMGMSSIQEIYAQD
;
A
#
# COMPACT_ATOMS: atom_id res chain seq x y z
N THR A 1 24.13 -51.01 0.64
CA THR A 1 23.14 -50.00 1.02
C THR A 1 21.96 -50.04 0.07
N ALA A 2 20.94 -50.53 0.58
CA ALA A 2 19.95 -51.33 -0.04
C ALA A 2 19.01 -50.60 -0.99
N PRO A 3 18.61 -51.20 -2.12
CA PRO A 3 17.52 -50.70 -2.96
C PRO A 3 16.23 -50.45 -2.15
N ASP A 4 16.01 -51.17 -1.08
CA ASP A 4 14.84 -50.99 -0.18
C ASP A 4 14.75 -49.64 0.53
N PHE A 5 15.89 -48.99 0.79
CA PHE A 5 15.91 -47.65 1.41
C PHE A 5 15.31 -46.59 0.48
N TRP A 6 15.77 -46.57 -0.77
CA TRP A 6 15.28 -45.59 -1.75
C TRP A 6 13.80 -45.80 -2.09
N ILE A 7 13.33 -47.05 -2.08
CA ILE A 7 11.94 -47.39 -2.29
C ILE A 7 11.08 -46.86 -1.12
N ARG A 8 11.52 -47.09 0.13
CA ARG A 8 10.79 -46.55 1.32
C ARG A 8 10.74 -45.01 1.31
N PHE A 9 11.86 -44.40 0.96
CA PHE A 9 11.91 -42.93 0.84
C PHE A 9 10.97 -42.41 -0.24
N LEU A 10 10.96 -43.02 -1.41
CA LEU A 10 10.06 -42.67 -2.51
C LEU A 10 8.59 -42.81 -2.09
N ILE A 11 8.27 -43.88 -1.38
CA ILE A 11 6.91 -44.10 -0.87
C ILE A 11 6.52 -42.97 0.11
N ILE A 12 7.35 -42.63 1.07
CA ILE A 12 7.09 -41.53 2.03
C ILE A 12 6.86 -40.22 1.29
N ARG A 13 7.70 -39.91 0.32
CA ARG A 13 7.61 -38.70 -0.48
C ARG A 13 6.31 -38.64 -1.29
N ILE A 14 5.91 -39.73 -1.93
CA ILE A 14 4.64 -39.82 -2.67
C ILE A 14 3.46 -39.65 -1.71
N VAL A 15 3.46 -40.31 -0.56
CA VAL A 15 2.38 -40.18 0.43
C VAL A 15 2.25 -38.76 0.93
N ILE A 16 3.34 -38.09 1.30
CA ILE A 16 3.32 -36.67 1.75
C ILE A 16 2.83 -35.77 0.63
N THR A 17 3.27 -35.99 -0.60
CA THR A 17 2.85 -35.20 -1.77
C THR A 17 1.35 -35.37 -2.03
N VAL A 18 0.84 -36.61 -1.99
CA VAL A 18 -0.59 -36.90 -2.16
C VAL A 18 -1.44 -36.24 -1.05
N ILE A 19 -1.00 -36.31 0.20
CA ILE A 19 -1.66 -35.66 1.32
C ILE A 19 -1.71 -34.13 1.09
N PHE A 20 -0.58 -33.53 0.71
CA PHE A 20 -0.52 -32.09 0.44
C PHE A 20 -1.46 -31.66 -0.67
N PHE A 21 -1.43 -32.34 -1.82
CA PHE A 21 -2.33 -32.02 -2.95
C PHE A 21 -3.80 -32.28 -2.59
N SER A 22 -4.09 -33.31 -1.81
CA SER A 22 -5.45 -33.56 -1.32
C SER A 22 -5.93 -32.42 -0.42
N VAL A 23 -5.14 -31.98 0.55
CA VAL A 23 -5.47 -30.87 1.44
C VAL A 23 -5.60 -29.57 0.64
N TYR A 24 -4.72 -29.33 -0.33
CA TYR A 24 -4.79 -28.15 -1.21
C TYR A 24 -6.07 -28.14 -2.07
N TYR A 25 -6.41 -29.27 -2.68
CA TYR A 25 -7.59 -29.39 -3.54
C TYR A 25 -8.89 -29.26 -2.76
N PHE A 26 -8.96 -29.89 -1.57
CA PHE A 26 -10.16 -29.88 -0.72
C PHE A 26 -10.19 -28.74 0.29
N GLN A 27 -9.25 -27.79 0.29
CA GLN A 27 -9.16 -26.74 1.30
C GLN A 27 -10.43 -25.88 1.38
N GLU A 28 -11.10 -25.60 0.25
CA GLU A 28 -12.35 -24.84 0.22
C GLU A 28 -13.52 -25.66 0.82
N ILE A 29 -13.62 -26.94 0.48
CA ILE A 29 -14.65 -27.84 0.98
C ILE A 29 -14.47 -28.07 2.48
N LEU A 30 -13.24 -28.28 2.93
CA LEU A 30 -12.88 -28.48 4.33
C LEU A 30 -12.83 -27.18 5.13
N ARG A 31 -13.02 -26.03 4.47
CA ARG A 31 -12.89 -24.68 5.06
C ARG A 31 -11.54 -24.45 5.76
N ILE A 32 -10.49 -25.06 5.23
CA ILE A 32 -9.13 -24.90 5.75
C ILE A 32 -8.55 -23.60 5.22
N HIS A 33 -8.12 -22.74 6.13
CA HIS A 33 -7.46 -21.48 5.72
C HIS A 33 -6.12 -21.78 5.01
N PRO A 34 -5.76 -21.11 3.89
CA PRO A 34 -4.57 -21.41 3.09
C PRO A 34 -3.25 -21.48 3.88
N LYS A 35 -3.13 -20.74 4.98
CA LYS A 35 -1.98 -20.82 5.88
C LYS A 35 -1.75 -22.22 6.46
N TRP A 36 -2.82 -22.97 6.75
CA TRP A 36 -2.73 -24.31 7.31
C TRP A 36 -2.30 -25.31 6.26
N THR A 37 -2.71 -25.13 5.00
CA THR A 37 -2.27 -25.97 3.88
C THR A 37 -0.75 -25.89 3.70
N LEU A 38 -0.20 -24.67 3.70
CA LEU A 38 1.24 -24.45 3.63
C LEU A 38 1.96 -25.02 4.87
N TYR A 39 1.38 -24.88 6.04
CA TYR A 39 1.98 -25.38 7.28
C TYR A 39 2.03 -26.89 7.32
N ILE A 40 0.98 -27.58 6.86
CA ILE A 40 0.92 -29.06 6.74
C ILE A 40 1.99 -29.55 5.76
N ALA A 41 2.15 -28.87 4.60
CA ALA A 41 3.20 -29.21 3.64
C ALA A 41 4.61 -29.07 4.26
N TYR A 42 4.82 -28.00 5.01
CA TYR A 42 6.08 -27.78 5.70
C TYR A 42 6.39 -28.84 6.76
N LEU A 43 5.38 -29.24 7.56
CA LEU A 43 5.53 -30.35 8.50
C LEU A 43 5.83 -31.67 7.79
N GLY A 44 5.20 -31.94 6.64
CA GLY A 44 5.50 -33.07 5.79
C GLY A 44 6.98 -33.10 5.35
N CYS A 45 7.51 -31.96 4.90
CA CYS A 45 8.92 -31.84 4.55
C CYS A 45 9.85 -32.06 5.76
N ILE A 46 9.45 -31.61 6.95
CA ILE A 46 10.22 -31.89 8.19
C ILE A 46 10.23 -33.38 8.48
N ILE A 47 9.11 -34.07 8.37
CA ILE A 47 9.02 -35.52 8.62
C ILE A 47 9.91 -36.29 7.64
N GLU A 48 9.79 -35.97 6.34
CA GLU A 48 10.62 -36.60 5.29
C GLU A 48 12.12 -36.42 5.56
N ASN A 49 12.54 -35.18 5.78
CA ASN A 49 13.95 -34.86 6.03
C ASN A 49 14.44 -35.50 7.35
N SER A 50 13.62 -35.49 8.41
CA SER A 50 14.01 -36.08 9.70
C SER A 50 14.19 -37.61 9.60
N TYR A 51 13.32 -38.30 8.85
CA TYR A 51 13.49 -39.72 8.57
C TYR A 51 14.79 -40.00 7.83
N MET A 52 15.03 -39.26 6.73
CA MET A 52 16.26 -39.40 5.95
C MET A 52 17.51 -39.16 6.78
N TYR A 53 17.47 -38.11 7.61
CA TYR A 53 18.60 -37.71 8.43
C TYR A 53 19.04 -38.78 9.45
N ASN A 54 18.10 -39.59 9.92
CA ASN A 54 18.37 -40.60 10.96
C ASN A 54 18.60 -42.03 10.43
N VAL A 55 18.37 -42.26 9.14
CA VAL A 55 18.58 -43.59 8.52
C VAL A 55 19.90 -43.68 7.73
N LEU A 56 20.48 -42.55 7.38
CA LEU A 56 21.68 -42.45 6.56
C LEU A 56 22.97 -42.71 7.35
N ASP A 57 23.98 -43.20 6.66
CA ASP A 57 25.36 -43.31 7.16
C ASP A 57 26.05 -41.94 7.20
N ALA A 58 27.15 -41.81 7.95
CA ALA A 58 27.85 -40.54 8.15
C ALA A 58 28.33 -39.88 6.84
N ALA A 59 28.71 -40.67 5.84
CA ALA A 59 29.21 -40.14 4.55
C ALA A 59 28.09 -39.52 3.69
N THR A 60 26.91 -40.09 3.76
CA THR A 60 25.71 -39.58 3.04
C THR A 60 24.96 -38.50 3.81
N LEU A 61 25.05 -38.51 5.13
CA LEU A 61 24.39 -37.55 6.01
C LEU A 61 24.75 -36.08 5.70
N GLN A 62 26.03 -35.84 5.45
CA GLN A 62 26.52 -34.50 5.09
C GLN A 62 25.84 -33.91 3.86
N LYS A 63 25.53 -34.74 2.86
CA LYS A 63 24.83 -34.30 1.63
C LYS A 63 23.37 -33.92 1.90
N PHE A 64 22.71 -34.60 2.81
CA PHE A 64 21.32 -34.36 3.17
C PHE A 64 21.15 -33.24 4.21
N THR A 65 22.18 -32.89 4.96
CA THR A 65 22.22 -31.73 5.83
C THR A 65 21.85 -30.44 5.06
N LEU A 66 22.35 -30.27 3.85
CA LEU A 66 22.03 -29.13 2.99
C LEU A 66 20.52 -29.08 2.63
N SER A 67 19.92 -30.24 2.32
CA SER A 67 18.47 -30.33 2.02
C SER A 67 17.62 -29.93 3.23
N PHE A 68 18.03 -30.33 4.43
CA PHE A 68 17.35 -29.96 5.66
C PHE A 68 17.45 -28.46 5.95
N ILE A 69 18.63 -27.89 5.79
CA ILE A 69 18.90 -26.47 5.93
C ILE A 69 18.06 -25.65 4.93
N THR A 70 18.01 -26.06 3.65
CA THR A 70 17.24 -25.36 2.62
C THR A 70 15.75 -25.38 2.90
N THR A 71 15.21 -26.41 3.56
CA THR A 71 13.81 -26.47 3.99
C THR A 71 13.49 -25.35 5.00
N PHE A 72 14.34 -25.14 6.00
CA PHE A 72 14.14 -24.08 7.01
C PHE A 72 14.37 -22.69 6.43
N ILE A 73 15.38 -22.50 5.58
CA ILE A 73 15.64 -21.23 4.90
C ILE A 73 14.47 -20.92 3.96
N GLY A 74 14.01 -21.90 3.17
CA GLY A 74 12.86 -21.75 2.29
C GLY A 74 11.59 -21.34 3.05
N ALA A 75 11.32 -21.99 4.18
CA ALA A 75 10.21 -21.60 5.05
C ALA A 75 10.38 -20.16 5.56
N GLY A 76 11.59 -19.74 5.96
CA GLY A 76 11.88 -18.38 6.40
C GLY A 76 11.64 -17.33 5.32
N LEU A 77 11.88 -17.67 4.06
CA LEU A 77 11.74 -16.77 2.92
C LEU A 77 10.31 -16.68 2.39
N PHE A 78 9.57 -17.78 2.38
CA PHE A 78 8.29 -17.89 1.68
C PHE A 78 7.07 -18.01 2.59
N ALA A 79 7.23 -18.49 3.83
CA ALA A 79 6.11 -18.72 4.71
C ALA A 79 5.56 -17.45 5.35
N ILE A 80 4.25 -17.34 5.37
CA ILE A 80 3.50 -16.24 6.00
C ILE A 80 2.59 -16.85 7.06
N TRP A 81 3.15 -17.17 8.22
CA TRP A 81 2.41 -17.65 9.39
C TRP A 81 2.91 -17.01 10.68
N ASN A 82 2.18 -17.26 11.77
CA ASN A 82 2.46 -16.65 13.06
C ASN A 82 3.76 -17.20 13.67
N LEU A 83 4.44 -16.35 14.45
CA LEU A 83 5.63 -16.74 15.22
C LEU A 83 5.43 -18.02 16.05
N ARG A 84 4.24 -18.20 16.66
CA ARG A 84 3.90 -19.38 17.43
C ARG A 84 4.00 -20.69 16.61
N LEU A 85 3.53 -20.67 15.36
CA LEU A 85 3.60 -21.82 14.46
C LEU A 85 5.03 -22.13 14.06
N SER A 86 5.89 -21.11 13.87
CA SER A 86 7.31 -21.31 13.60
C SER A 86 8.02 -21.98 14.79
N ILE A 87 7.77 -21.52 16.01
CA ILE A 87 8.33 -22.12 17.22
C ILE A 87 7.85 -23.55 17.38
N LEU A 88 6.57 -23.83 17.18
CA LEU A 88 6.02 -25.20 17.25
C LEU A 88 6.65 -26.11 16.19
N ALA A 89 6.88 -25.64 14.96
CA ALA A 89 7.53 -26.42 13.92
C ALA A 89 9.00 -26.76 14.27
N VAL A 90 9.74 -25.81 14.86
CA VAL A 90 11.12 -26.05 15.31
C VAL A 90 11.15 -27.06 16.47
N ILE A 91 10.28 -26.90 17.46
CA ILE A 91 10.17 -27.85 18.57
C ILE A 91 9.80 -29.24 18.05
N PHE A 92 8.83 -29.32 17.14
CA PHE A 92 8.43 -30.58 16.51
C PHE A 92 9.60 -31.20 15.75
N SER A 93 10.34 -30.42 14.96
CA SER A 93 11.51 -30.90 14.22
C SER A 93 12.60 -31.46 15.13
N ILE A 94 12.96 -30.75 16.19
CA ILE A 94 13.98 -31.18 17.15
C ILE A 94 13.52 -32.44 17.88
N GLY A 95 12.28 -32.47 18.37
CA GLY A 95 11.71 -33.61 19.07
C GLY A 95 11.61 -34.86 18.19
N LEU A 96 11.16 -34.73 16.95
CA LEU A 96 11.09 -35.81 15.98
C LEU A 96 12.46 -36.36 15.65
N ASN A 97 13.46 -35.51 15.41
CA ASN A 97 14.82 -35.94 15.17
C ASN A 97 15.41 -36.70 16.38
N ALA A 98 15.16 -36.22 17.60
CA ALA A 98 15.63 -36.92 18.81
C ALA A 98 15.01 -38.30 18.95
N ILE A 99 13.70 -38.45 18.70
CA ILE A 99 13.00 -39.74 18.75
C ILE A 99 13.52 -40.68 17.67
N LEU A 100 13.62 -40.21 16.43
CA LEU A 100 14.08 -41.04 15.32
C LEU A 100 15.56 -41.42 15.48
N PHE A 101 16.38 -40.55 16.06
CA PHE A 101 17.75 -40.85 16.38
C PHE A 101 17.87 -42.08 17.31
N VAL A 102 17.09 -42.12 18.37
CA VAL A 102 17.10 -43.22 19.32
C VAL A 102 16.63 -44.55 18.70
N ILE A 103 15.65 -44.47 17.76
CA ILE A 103 15.03 -45.67 17.19
C ILE A 103 15.77 -46.20 15.96
N LEU A 104 16.27 -45.33 15.10
CA LEU A 104 16.71 -45.66 13.75
C LEU A 104 18.20 -45.39 13.48
N SER A 105 18.85 -44.50 14.23
CA SER A 105 20.19 -44.07 13.88
C SER A 105 21.23 -45.10 14.23
N PRO A 106 22.11 -45.47 13.27
CA PRO A 106 23.24 -46.32 13.53
C PRO A 106 24.45 -45.57 14.12
N LEU A 107 24.37 -44.25 14.23
CA LEU A 107 25.47 -43.35 14.59
C LEU A 107 25.54 -43.14 16.10
N THR A 108 26.72 -42.81 16.58
CA THR A 108 26.89 -42.28 17.94
C THR A 108 26.44 -40.82 18.00
N ILE A 109 26.11 -40.32 19.18
CA ILE A 109 25.68 -38.91 19.40
C ILE A 109 26.75 -37.96 18.86
N THR A 110 28.03 -38.25 19.08
CA THR A 110 29.13 -37.38 18.63
C THR A 110 29.23 -37.34 17.10
N GLU A 111 29.11 -38.48 16.44
CA GLU A 111 29.09 -38.56 14.98
C GLU A 111 27.85 -37.85 14.39
N PHE A 112 26.67 -38.02 15.01
CA PHE A 112 25.44 -37.37 14.57
C PHE A 112 25.55 -35.85 14.64
N LEU A 113 26.03 -35.31 15.77
CA LEU A 113 26.21 -33.86 15.95
C LEU A 113 27.29 -33.28 15.03
N SER A 114 28.43 -33.97 14.88
CA SER A 114 29.53 -33.50 14.03
C SER A 114 29.21 -33.54 12.53
N ASN A 115 28.34 -34.44 12.10
CA ASN A 115 27.92 -34.57 10.69
C ASN A 115 26.76 -33.67 10.30
N GLY A 116 26.43 -32.65 11.13
CA GLY A 116 25.57 -31.55 10.74
C GLY A 116 24.30 -31.36 11.59
N ALA A 117 23.97 -32.27 12.53
CA ALA A 117 22.79 -32.13 13.38
C ALA A 117 22.84 -30.85 14.21
N PHE A 118 24.01 -30.46 14.70
CA PHE A 118 24.19 -29.20 15.40
C PHE A 118 23.89 -27.98 14.51
N LEU A 119 24.38 -27.98 13.27
CA LEU A 119 24.16 -26.93 12.30
C LEU A 119 22.67 -26.82 11.91
N THR A 120 21.98 -27.93 11.71
CA THR A 120 20.55 -27.93 11.37
C THR A 120 19.69 -27.37 12.50
N CYS A 121 20.02 -27.65 13.78
CA CYS A 121 19.33 -27.05 14.91
C CYS A 121 19.52 -25.54 14.96
N ILE A 122 20.74 -25.04 14.76
CA ILE A 122 21.01 -23.59 14.71
C ILE A 122 20.21 -22.93 13.59
N VAL A 123 20.26 -23.49 12.38
CA VAL A 123 19.53 -22.92 11.23
C VAL A 123 18.02 -22.94 11.44
N ALA A 124 17.48 -24.02 12.03
CA ALA A 124 16.05 -24.10 12.35
C ALA A 124 15.61 -22.99 13.32
N ILE A 125 16.43 -22.72 14.34
CA ILE A 125 16.16 -21.61 15.29
C ILE A 125 16.31 -20.25 14.60
N CYS A 126 17.37 -20.06 13.83
CA CYS A 126 17.61 -18.80 13.11
C CYS A 126 16.53 -18.51 12.06
N ALA A 127 15.88 -19.52 11.49
CA ALA A 127 14.81 -19.35 10.51
C ALA A 127 13.54 -18.69 11.09
N ILE A 128 13.39 -18.68 12.42
CA ILE A 128 12.27 -17.99 13.10
C ILE A 128 12.34 -16.48 12.90
N ILE A 129 13.54 -15.89 12.87
CA ILE A 129 13.76 -14.43 12.77
C ILE A 129 13.20 -13.86 11.46
N PRO A 130 13.58 -14.36 10.26
CA PRO A 130 13.04 -13.82 9.00
C PRO A 130 11.54 -14.03 8.85
N ILE A 131 10.95 -15.08 9.39
CA ILE A 131 9.51 -15.30 9.38
C ILE A 131 8.79 -14.18 10.17
N HIS A 132 9.30 -13.90 11.37
CA HIS A 132 8.72 -12.85 12.22
C HIS A 132 8.88 -11.45 11.63
N THR A 133 10.08 -11.09 11.16
CA THR A 133 10.35 -9.78 10.58
C THR A 133 9.53 -9.55 9.32
N ARG A 134 9.39 -10.56 8.47
CA ARG A 134 8.57 -10.48 7.26
C ARG A 134 7.09 -10.27 7.56
N LEU A 135 6.53 -11.01 8.52
CA LEU A 135 5.13 -10.86 8.91
C LEU A 135 4.85 -9.45 9.44
N THR A 136 5.74 -8.93 10.30
CA THR A 136 5.61 -7.57 10.83
C THR A 136 5.78 -6.50 9.76
N ALA A 137 6.69 -6.69 8.80
CA ALA A 137 6.88 -5.79 7.66
C ALA A 137 5.64 -5.75 6.77
N LEU A 138 5.07 -6.91 6.41
CA LEU A 138 3.86 -6.99 5.59
C LEU A 138 2.64 -6.34 6.26
N THR A 139 2.45 -6.58 7.56
CA THR A 139 1.34 -5.96 8.29
C THR A 139 1.47 -4.44 8.36
N LYS A 140 2.69 -3.92 8.58
CA LYS A 140 2.96 -2.48 8.54
C LYS A 140 2.71 -1.90 7.15
N GLU A 141 3.20 -2.54 6.10
CA GLU A 141 2.99 -2.10 4.72
C GLU A 141 1.50 -1.98 4.39
N ILE A 142 0.71 -3.00 4.71
CA ILE A 142 -0.74 -2.98 4.48
C ILE A 142 -1.38 -1.82 5.26
N THR A 143 -1.04 -1.65 6.53
CA THR A 143 -1.56 -0.56 7.36
C THR A 143 -1.22 0.81 6.77
N TYR A 144 0.02 1.03 6.35
CA TYR A 144 0.43 2.30 5.73
C TYR A 144 -0.27 2.56 4.40
N ARG A 145 -0.51 1.53 3.59
CA ARG A 145 -1.29 1.68 2.34
C ARG A 145 -2.71 2.13 2.61
N PHE A 146 -3.39 1.56 3.62
CA PHE A 146 -4.73 2.01 4.00
C PHE A 146 -4.74 3.44 4.54
N GLN A 147 -3.77 3.81 5.40
CA GLN A 147 -3.65 5.16 5.92
C GLN A 147 -3.39 6.18 4.81
N LEU A 148 -2.52 5.85 3.86
CA LEU A 148 -2.22 6.70 2.71
C LEU A 148 -3.44 6.89 1.81
N ALA A 149 -4.20 5.83 1.52
CA ALA A 149 -5.43 5.91 0.74
C ALA A 149 -6.45 6.83 1.43
N ALA A 150 -6.70 6.63 2.73
CA ALA A 150 -7.61 7.48 3.50
C ALA A 150 -7.15 8.96 3.55
N ALA A 151 -5.86 9.22 3.71
CA ALA A 151 -5.31 10.58 3.67
C ALA A 151 -5.48 11.24 2.30
N ASN A 152 -5.26 10.50 1.22
CA ASN A 152 -5.48 11.00 -0.14
C ASN A 152 -6.96 11.35 -0.40
N ASP A 153 -7.90 10.54 0.07
CA ASP A 153 -9.33 10.82 -0.05
C ASP A 153 -9.72 12.11 0.70
N VAL A 154 -9.19 12.31 1.90
CA VAL A 154 -9.41 13.54 2.68
C VAL A 154 -8.85 14.77 1.94
N ILE A 155 -7.63 14.67 1.39
CA ILE A 155 -7.00 15.75 0.62
C ILE A 155 -7.81 16.05 -0.64
N ALA A 156 -8.23 15.03 -1.38
CA ALA A 156 -9.04 15.19 -2.59
C ALA A 156 -10.37 15.91 -2.31
N ASN A 157 -11.06 15.51 -1.22
CA ASN A 157 -12.30 16.17 -0.81
C ASN A 157 -12.08 17.63 -0.36
N LYS A 158 -11.00 17.91 0.39
CA LYS A 158 -10.64 19.28 0.76
C LYS A 158 -10.33 20.15 -0.46
N ASN A 159 -9.56 19.64 -1.40
CA ASN A 159 -9.24 20.35 -2.64
C ASN A 159 -10.49 20.65 -3.46
N LYS A 160 -11.40 19.67 -3.57
CA LYS A 160 -12.69 19.88 -4.23
C LYS A 160 -13.47 21.00 -3.58
N ASN A 161 -13.63 21.00 -2.25
CA ASN A 161 -14.37 22.04 -1.53
C ASN A 161 -13.74 23.43 -1.70
N ILE A 162 -12.40 23.50 -1.76
CA ILE A 162 -11.69 24.76 -2.03
C ILE A 162 -12.00 25.25 -3.45
N LEU A 163 -11.91 24.38 -4.46
CA LEU A 163 -12.21 24.72 -5.84
C LEU A 163 -13.67 25.18 -6.00
N ASP A 164 -14.61 24.45 -5.42
CA ASP A 164 -16.05 24.81 -5.43
C ASP A 164 -16.26 26.22 -4.82
N SER A 165 -15.54 26.56 -3.75
CA SER A 165 -15.60 27.88 -3.10
C SER A 165 -15.00 28.96 -3.98
N ILE A 166 -13.91 28.71 -4.69
CA ILE A 166 -13.29 29.66 -5.61
C ILE A 166 -14.19 29.89 -6.85
N GLU A 167 -14.83 28.84 -7.36
CA GLU A 167 -15.79 28.95 -8.45
C GLU A 167 -17.02 29.75 -8.05
N TYR A 168 -17.45 29.63 -6.77
CA TYR A 168 -18.51 30.46 -6.25
C TYR A 168 -18.09 31.95 -6.17
N ALA A 169 -16.87 32.23 -5.70
CA ALA A 169 -16.31 33.59 -5.69
C ALA A 169 -16.23 34.18 -7.11
N LYS A 170 -15.85 33.34 -8.10
CA LYS A 170 -15.87 33.76 -9.52
C LYS A 170 -17.25 34.22 -9.97
N ARG A 171 -18.30 33.46 -9.66
CA ARG A 171 -19.67 33.83 -10.03
C ARG A 171 -20.10 35.18 -9.43
N ILE A 172 -19.66 35.47 -8.20
CA ILE A 172 -19.91 36.77 -7.57
C ILE A 172 -19.18 37.89 -8.33
N GLN A 173 -17.88 37.65 -8.64
CA GLN A 173 -17.08 38.62 -9.38
C GLN A 173 -17.64 38.87 -10.79
N ASP A 174 -17.99 37.80 -11.52
CA ASP A 174 -18.57 37.91 -12.88
C ASP A 174 -19.92 38.65 -12.88
N ALA A 175 -20.72 38.51 -11.81
CA ALA A 175 -22.00 39.22 -11.67
C ALA A 175 -21.83 40.70 -11.38
N MET A 176 -20.67 41.13 -10.90
CA MET A 176 -20.38 42.55 -10.65
C MET A 176 -19.76 43.27 -11.85
N LEU A 177 -19.19 42.52 -12.78
CA LEU A 177 -18.62 43.06 -14.01
C LEU A 177 -19.76 43.44 -14.98
N PRO A 178 -19.61 44.54 -15.72
CA PRO A 178 -20.57 44.93 -16.77
C PRO A 178 -20.73 43.78 -17.79
N SER A 179 -21.98 43.49 -18.13
CA SER A 179 -22.26 42.46 -19.12
C SER A 179 -21.87 42.92 -20.54
N GLN A 180 -21.65 41.95 -21.43
CA GLN A 180 -21.38 42.24 -22.84
C GLN A 180 -22.50 43.15 -23.45
N LYS A 181 -23.76 42.95 -23.06
CA LYS A 181 -24.89 43.77 -23.52
C LYS A 181 -24.82 45.21 -23.03
N ASP A 182 -24.38 45.42 -21.78
CA ASP A 182 -24.22 46.76 -21.22
C ASP A 182 -23.11 47.53 -21.94
N LEU A 183 -22.02 46.83 -22.25
CA LEU A 183 -20.89 47.36 -23.01
C LEU A 183 -21.32 47.78 -24.42
N GLU A 184 -22.04 46.93 -25.16
CA GLU A 184 -22.54 47.22 -26.51
C GLU A 184 -23.60 48.32 -26.54
N ALA A 185 -24.41 48.44 -25.48
CA ALA A 185 -25.43 49.47 -25.39
C ALA A 185 -24.88 50.86 -25.08
N LEU A 186 -23.78 50.92 -24.34
CA LEU A 186 -23.23 52.18 -23.82
C LEU A 186 -21.99 52.68 -24.59
N LEU A 187 -21.24 51.76 -25.18
CA LEU A 187 -20.01 52.04 -25.91
C LEU A 187 -20.13 51.58 -27.36
N LEU A 188 -20.03 52.48 -28.30
CA LEU A 188 -19.99 52.16 -29.72
C LEU A 188 -18.59 51.63 -30.08
N ASN A 189 -18.55 50.41 -30.73
CA ASN A 189 -17.31 49.80 -31.23
C ASN A 189 -16.24 49.56 -30.16
N CYS A 190 -16.61 48.96 -29.03
CA CYS A 190 -15.67 48.57 -27.97
C CYS A 190 -15.49 47.05 -27.93
N PHE A 191 -14.37 46.63 -27.42
CA PHE A 191 -14.14 45.28 -26.98
C PHE A 191 -13.43 45.27 -25.65
N VAL A 192 -13.65 44.22 -24.83
CA VAL A 192 -12.94 44.03 -23.58
C VAL A 192 -12.13 42.76 -23.71
N PHE A 193 -10.82 42.87 -23.49
CA PHE A 193 -9.92 41.73 -23.35
C PHE A 193 -9.67 41.54 -21.84
N TYR A 194 -10.27 40.48 -21.28
CA TYR A 194 -10.21 40.17 -19.87
C TYR A 194 -9.80 38.69 -19.70
N GLN A 195 -8.57 38.45 -19.25
CA GLN A 195 -8.02 37.11 -19.10
C GLN A 195 -7.35 36.96 -17.73
N PRO A 196 -8.09 36.49 -16.73
CA PRO A 196 -7.52 36.20 -15.41
C PRO A 196 -6.37 35.22 -15.45
N LYS A 197 -5.38 35.41 -14.58
CA LYS A 197 -4.28 34.44 -14.39
C LYS A 197 -4.76 33.17 -13.70
N ASP A 198 -5.64 33.32 -12.72
CA ASP A 198 -6.23 32.25 -11.93
C ASP A 198 -7.73 32.11 -12.24
N ILE A 199 -8.48 31.37 -11.44
CA ILE A 199 -9.95 31.21 -11.60
C ILE A 199 -10.68 32.57 -11.40
N VAL A 200 -10.15 33.42 -10.52
CA VAL A 200 -10.63 34.76 -10.21
C VAL A 200 -9.53 35.78 -10.42
N SER A 201 -9.87 37.08 -10.59
CA SER A 201 -8.93 38.14 -10.97
C SER A 201 -8.83 39.24 -9.94
N GLY A 202 -7.65 39.86 -9.83
CA GLY A 202 -7.45 41.16 -9.18
C GLY A 202 -7.91 42.32 -10.05
N ASP A 203 -7.83 42.16 -11.36
CA ASP A 203 -8.27 43.18 -12.30
C ASP A 203 -9.79 43.25 -12.36
N PHE A 204 -10.31 44.46 -12.65
CA PHE A 204 -11.72 44.67 -12.92
C PHE A 204 -11.94 45.86 -13.86
N TYR A 205 -13.11 45.91 -14.48
CA TYR A 205 -13.60 47.06 -15.19
C TYR A 205 -15.01 47.36 -14.72
N TRP A 206 -15.38 48.65 -14.77
CA TRP A 206 -16.65 49.14 -14.31
C TRP A 206 -17.15 50.20 -15.27
N LEU A 207 -18.48 50.31 -15.42
CA LEU A 207 -19.13 51.20 -16.36
C LEU A 207 -20.43 51.73 -15.74
N ASN A 208 -20.67 53.02 -15.84
CA ASN A 208 -21.93 53.61 -15.42
C ASN A 208 -22.32 54.77 -16.33
N LYS A 209 -23.61 54.90 -16.55
CA LYS A 209 -24.22 56.04 -17.26
C LYS A 209 -25.04 56.84 -16.29
N SER A 210 -24.75 58.12 -16.18
CA SER A 210 -25.53 59.13 -15.37
C SER A 210 -25.96 60.23 -16.22
N VAL A 211 -26.98 61.01 -15.75
CA VAL A 211 -27.52 62.21 -16.41
C VAL A 211 -27.34 63.39 -15.48
N GLN A 212 -26.53 64.34 -15.89
CA GLN A 212 -26.34 65.59 -15.14
C GLN A 212 -26.92 66.75 -15.94
N GLY A 213 -28.07 67.22 -15.55
CA GLY A 213 -28.84 68.25 -16.30
C GLY A 213 -29.32 67.67 -17.65
N GLU A 214 -28.94 68.32 -18.75
CA GLU A 214 -29.25 67.84 -20.12
C GLU A 214 -28.17 66.95 -20.74
N GLN A 215 -27.10 66.69 -19.99
CA GLN A 215 -25.93 65.86 -20.51
C GLN A 215 -25.94 64.47 -19.99
N GLU A 216 -25.73 63.53 -20.90
CA GLU A 216 -25.41 62.12 -20.56
C GLU A 216 -23.91 61.97 -20.30
N ILE A 217 -23.56 61.50 -19.12
CA ILE A 217 -22.15 61.22 -18.73
C ILE A 217 -21.95 59.73 -18.66
N LEU A 218 -20.98 59.24 -19.39
CA LEU A 218 -20.51 57.86 -19.33
C LEU A 218 -19.22 57.79 -18.55
N SER A 219 -19.23 57.09 -17.42
CA SER A 219 -18.06 56.88 -16.57
C SER A 219 -17.52 55.47 -16.74
N VAL A 220 -16.22 55.35 -16.96
CA VAL A 220 -15.50 54.07 -17.12
C VAL A 220 -14.37 54.05 -16.11
N ALA A 221 -14.24 52.94 -15.38
CA ALA A 221 -13.11 52.68 -14.51
C ALA A 221 -12.47 51.34 -14.86
N ILE A 222 -11.16 51.29 -14.79
CA ILE A 222 -10.35 50.06 -14.91
C ILE A 222 -9.45 50.05 -13.69
N GLY A 223 -9.45 48.93 -12.97
CA GLY A 223 -8.64 48.71 -11.77
C GLY A 223 -7.79 47.47 -11.88
N ASP A 224 -6.55 47.61 -11.41
CA ASP A 224 -5.59 46.48 -11.20
C ASP A 224 -5.32 46.46 -9.70
N CYS A 225 -5.85 45.45 -9.01
CA CYS A 225 -5.66 45.25 -7.58
C CYS A 225 -4.42 44.45 -7.31
N THR A 226 -3.69 44.86 -6.26
CA THR A 226 -2.50 44.11 -5.83
C THR A 226 -2.83 42.69 -5.42
N GLY A 227 -2.08 41.71 -5.95
CA GLY A 227 -2.23 40.28 -5.71
C GLY A 227 -3.10 39.58 -6.76
N HIS A 228 -3.06 38.26 -6.73
CA HIS A 228 -3.81 37.38 -7.66
C HIS A 228 -4.59 36.32 -6.89
N GLY A 229 -5.47 35.60 -7.58
CA GLY A 229 -6.35 34.61 -6.94
C GLY A 229 -7.36 35.23 -6.00
N VAL A 230 -7.73 34.51 -4.95
CA VAL A 230 -8.82 34.93 -4.02
C VAL A 230 -8.58 36.30 -3.35
N PRO A 231 -7.37 36.60 -2.84
CA PRO A 231 -7.12 37.93 -2.25
C PRO A 231 -7.33 39.10 -3.25
N GLY A 232 -6.79 38.94 -4.47
CA GLY A 232 -7.01 39.95 -5.53
C GLY A 232 -8.48 40.12 -5.91
N ALA A 233 -9.21 39.02 -6.03
CA ALA A 233 -10.64 39.05 -6.33
C ALA A 233 -11.47 39.72 -5.25
N LEU A 234 -11.16 39.57 -3.98
CA LEU A 234 -11.83 40.28 -2.90
C LEU A 234 -11.58 41.78 -3.00
N MET A 235 -10.35 42.18 -3.33
CA MET A 235 -10.00 43.62 -3.52
C MET A 235 -10.72 44.18 -4.73
N SER A 236 -10.84 43.46 -5.85
CA SER A 236 -11.59 43.95 -7.03
C SER A 236 -13.09 44.07 -6.76
N ILE A 237 -13.69 43.13 -6.02
CA ILE A 237 -15.10 43.22 -5.60
C ILE A 237 -15.32 44.44 -4.70
N MET A 238 -14.46 44.67 -3.71
CA MET A 238 -14.52 45.85 -2.85
C MET A 238 -14.37 47.13 -3.65
N GLY A 239 -13.41 47.18 -4.59
CA GLY A 239 -13.19 48.33 -5.48
C GLY A 239 -14.43 48.66 -6.31
N MET A 240 -15.02 47.67 -6.98
CA MET A 240 -16.25 47.81 -7.75
C MET A 240 -17.42 48.29 -6.88
N SER A 241 -17.59 47.67 -5.69
CA SER A 241 -18.66 48.07 -4.75
C SER A 241 -18.51 49.51 -4.29
N SER A 242 -17.28 49.94 -3.95
CA SER A 242 -17.01 51.31 -3.50
C SER A 242 -17.27 52.33 -4.61
N ILE A 243 -16.86 52.05 -5.85
CA ILE A 243 -17.16 52.93 -6.99
C ILE A 243 -18.68 53.03 -7.20
N GLN A 244 -19.37 51.89 -7.15
CA GLN A 244 -20.83 51.87 -7.34
C GLN A 244 -21.59 52.62 -6.25
N GLU A 245 -21.14 52.55 -5.00
CA GLU A 245 -21.73 53.30 -3.89
C GLU A 245 -21.57 54.80 -4.05
N ILE A 246 -20.39 55.28 -4.48
CA ILE A 246 -20.15 56.72 -4.76
C ILE A 246 -21.09 57.22 -5.83
N TYR A 247 -21.25 56.49 -6.93
CA TYR A 247 -22.12 56.89 -8.05
C TYR A 247 -23.61 56.69 -7.79
N ALA A 248 -23.98 55.98 -6.73
CA ALA A 248 -25.40 55.83 -6.33
C ALA A 248 -25.88 56.97 -5.40
N GLN A 249 -24.97 57.79 -4.88
CA GLN A 249 -25.27 58.93 -3.98
C GLN A 249 -25.41 60.23 -4.71
N ASP A 250 -24.98 60.30 -5.98
CA ASP A 250 -25.14 61.42 -6.89
C ASP A 250 -26.39 61.26 -7.78
#